data_f072ef42a8c669a279bf5e4f0b6e25eb
#
_entry.id   f072ef42a8c669a279bf5e4f0b6e25eb
#
_cell.length_a   1.000
_cell.length_b   1.000
_cell.length_c   1.000
_cell.angle_alpha   90.00
_cell.angle_beta   90.00
_cell.angle_gamma   90.00
#
_symmetry.space_group_name_H-M   'P 1'
#
loop_
_entity.id
_entity.type
_entity.pdbx_description
1 polymer ?
#
loop_
_entity_poly.entity_id
_entity_poly.type
_entity_poly.pdbx_seq_one_letter_code
_entity_poly.pdbx_strand_id
1 'polypeptide(L)'
;MKNYLILSALLAFVPVAAQTSLGDYRQAVTEYSWELKVAASKSDAASETMGQARTGYLPRLSLDGSFTATVHHYDGLERWNFSVLPQLVQTVYGGGAVRAAYKQAELGNDIALCDEEFTQLDVRYAAEYTYWNLSAMELYAASMRQYVNIIRSLKEVVDRRFAEGYIAKGDVLMIDARLSEAQYGLVSAERNYTVALHNFNILRGTDPDLSLIHI
;
A
#
# COMPACT_ATOMS: atom_id res chain seq x y z
N MET A 1 9.97 27.27 62.79
CA MET A 1 9.46 27.62 61.44
C MET A 1 10.43 27.06 60.42
N LYS A 2 10.14 25.92 59.84
CA LYS A 2 11.00 25.21 58.88
C LYS A 2 10.41 25.38 57.48
N ASN A 3 11.08 26.13 56.64
CA ASN A 3 10.75 26.30 55.21
C ASN A 3 11.17 25.06 54.44
N TYR A 4 10.21 24.27 53.94
CA TYR A 4 10.46 23.22 52.97
C TYR A 4 10.43 23.82 51.59
N LEU A 5 11.60 24.00 50.97
CA LEU A 5 11.80 24.27 49.55
C LEU A 5 11.45 22.98 48.79
N ILE A 6 10.29 22.98 48.15
CA ILE A 6 9.91 21.95 47.19
C ILE A 6 10.60 22.29 45.86
N LEU A 7 11.72 21.62 45.61
CA LEU A 7 12.41 21.63 44.32
C LEU A 7 11.62 20.73 43.37
N SER A 8 10.66 21.28 42.65
CA SER A 8 9.97 20.60 41.52
C SER A 8 10.96 20.42 40.39
N ALA A 9 11.54 19.23 40.28
CA ALA A 9 12.30 18.82 39.12
C ALA A 9 11.35 18.71 37.93
N LEU A 10 11.39 19.74 37.09
CA LEU A 10 10.75 19.73 35.73
C LEU A 10 11.53 18.70 34.93
N LEU A 11 11.06 17.46 34.88
CA LEU A 11 11.50 16.49 33.87
C LEU A 11 11.08 17.04 32.51
N ALA A 12 12.03 17.68 31.84
CA ALA A 12 11.92 17.99 30.42
C ALA A 12 11.77 16.66 29.68
N PHE A 13 10.56 16.36 29.29
CA PHE A 13 10.24 15.28 28.35
C PHE A 13 10.85 15.70 27.01
N VAL A 14 12.11 15.34 26.79
CA VAL A 14 12.70 15.39 25.46
C VAL A 14 11.94 14.34 24.65
N PRO A 15 11.17 14.71 23.61
CA PRO A 15 10.62 13.70 22.74
C PRO A 15 11.82 12.97 22.13
N VAL A 16 12.05 11.74 22.58
CA VAL A 16 12.89 10.80 21.83
C VAL A 16 12.24 10.75 20.46
N ALA A 17 12.89 11.35 19.47
CA ALA A 17 12.49 11.23 18.09
C ALA A 17 12.37 9.74 17.82
N ALA A 18 11.14 9.26 17.68
CA ALA A 18 10.85 7.85 17.52
C ALA A 18 11.40 7.45 16.15
N GLN A 19 12.56 6.81 16.15
CA GLN A 19 13.04 6.09 14.97
C GLN A 19 11.96 5.07 14.62
N THR A 20 11.33 5.25 13.47
CA THR A 20 10.32 4.31 13.01
C THR A 20 11.02 2.98 12.78
N SER A 21 10.77 1.99 13.64
CA SER A 21 11.35 0.67 13.44
C SER A 21 10.72 -0.01 12.21
N LEU A 22 11.44 -0.96 11.60
CA LEU A 22 10.88 -1.78 10.52
C LEU A 22 9.58 -2.47 10.96
N GLY A 23 9.49 -2.88 12.25
CA GLY A 23 8.29 -3.50 12.80
C GLY A 23 7.10 -2.55 12.81
N ASP A 24 7.27 -1.33 13.32
CA ASP A 24 6.23 -0.32 13.40
C ASP A 24 5.78 0.12 11.99
N TYR A 25 6.74 0.26 11.07
CA TYR A 25 6.44 0.59 9.68
C TYR A 25 5.59 -0.49 9.00
N ARG A 26 5.99 -1.77 9.15
CA ARG A 26 5.22 -2.91 8.61
C ARG A 26 3.80 -2.95 9.16
N GLN A 27 3.64 -2.72 10.46
CA GLN A 27 2.32 -2.66 11.06
C GLN A 27 1.48 -1.53 10.48
N ALA A 28 2.01 -0.32 10.38
CA ALA A 28 1.32 0.83 9.80
C ALA A 28 0.89 0.58 8.34
N VAL A 29 1.78 0.00 7.52
CA VAL A 29 1.46 -0.37 6.13
C VAL A 29 0.35 -1.42 6.07
N THR A 30 0.40 -2.45 6.92
CA THR A 30 -0.61 -3.50 6.97
C THR A 30 -1.99 -2.94 7.36
N GLU A 31 -2.05 -2.06 8.35
CA GLU A 31 -3.30 -1.44 8.82
C GLU A 31 -3.92 -0.52 7.75
N TYR A 32 -3.10 0.20 7.00
CA TYR A 32 -3.55 1.12 5.96
C TYR A 32 -3.90 0.42 4.65
N SER A 33 -3.23 -0.66 4.28
CA SER A 33 -3.30 -1.30 2.96
C SER A 33 -4.73 -1.57 2.48
N TRP A 34 -5.08 -0.94 1.35
CA TRP A 34 -6.33 -1.20 0.65
C TRP A 34 -6.31 -2.56 -0.06
N GLU A 35 -5.14 -3.03 -0.48
CA GLU A 35 -4.98 -4.32 -1.15
C GLU A 35 -5.37 -5.46 -0.22
N LEU A 36 -4.96 -5.40 1.06
CA LEU A 36 -5.36 -6.36 2.08
C LEU A 36 -6.87 -6.34 2.34
N LYS A 37 -7.46 -5.15 2.44
CA LYS A 37 -8.92 -5.00 2.63
C LYS A 37 -9.71 -5.57 1.45
N VAL A 38 -9.22 -5.37 0.23
CA VAL A 38 -9.81 -5.93 -0.99
C VAL A 38 -9.65 -7.45 -1.01
N ALA A 39 -8.48 -7.98 -0.66
CA ALA A 39 -8.23 -9.42 -0.62
C ALA A 39 -9.13 -10.11 0.43
N ALA A 40 -9.24 -9.56 1.64
CA ALA A 40 -10.16 -10.05 2.67
C ALA A 40 -11.63 -10.02 2.22
N SER A 41 -12.06 -8.93 1.58
CA SER A 41 -13.43 -8.85 1.04
C SER A 41 -13.70 -9.87 -0.08
N LYS A 42 -12.67 -10.24 -0.86
CA LYS A 42 -12.80 -11.29 -1.89
C LYS A 42 -12.89 -12.68 -1.27
N SER A 43 -12.11 -12.98 -0.22
CA SER A 43 -12.20 -14.26 0.49
C SER A 43 -13.55 -14.40 1.20
N ASP A 44 -14.07 -13.33 1.82
CA ASP A 44 -15.41 -13.29 2.39
C ASP A 44 -16.49 -13.58 1.31
N ALA A 45 -16.41 -12.91 0.15
CA ALA A 45 -17.35 -13.13 -0.96
C ALA A 45 -17.28 -14.55 -1.52
N ALA A 46 -16.09 -15.17 -1.54
CA ALA A 46 -15.95 -16.57 -1.95
C ALA A 46 -16.58 -17.52 -0.94
N SER A 47 -16.46 -17.25 0.37
CA SER A 47 -17.11 -18.02 1.43
C SER A 47 -18.63 -17.91 1.35
N GLU A 48 -19.19 -16.74 1.06
CA GLU A 48 -20.63 -16.55 0.83
C GLU A 48 -21.10 -17.27 -0.46
N THR A 49 -20.27 -17.30 -1.49
CA THR A 49 -20.55 -18.06 -2.73
C THR A 49 -20.61 -19.56 -2.45
N MET A 50 -19.73 -20.09 -1.58
CA MET A 50 -19.80 -21.47 -1.11
C MET A 50 -21.10 -21.69 -0.31
N GLY A 51 -21.48 -20.77 0.58
CA GLY A 51 -22.75 -20.77 1.29
C GLY A 51 -23.95 -20.81 0.33
N GLN A 52 -23.92 -19.98 -0.74
CA GLN A 52 -24.93 -19.96 -1.78
C GLN A 52 -25.00 -21.31 -2.52
N ALA A 53 -23.89 -21.92 -2.91
CA ALA A 53 -23.86 -23.22 -3.57
C ALA A 53 -24.49 -24.31 -2.70
N ARG A 54 -24.36 -24.24 -1.37
CA ARG A 54 -24.99 -25.11 -0.40
C ARG A 54 -26.52 -25.02 -0.44
N THR A 55 -27.10 -23.87 -0.80
CA THR A 55 -28.56 -23.72 -0.92
C THR A 55 -29.17 -24.57 -2.04
N GLY A 56 -28.34 -25.04 -2.99
CA GLY A 56 -28.77 -26.01 -4.01
C GLY A 56 -29.31 -27.33 -3.44
N TYR A 57 -28.99 -27.65 -2.18
CA TYR A 57 -29.57 -28.81 -1.45
C TYR A 57 -30.90 -28.48 -0.78
N LEU A 58 -31.32 -27.22 -0.73
CA LEU A 58 -32.53 -26.78 -0.07
C LEU A 58 -33.66 -26.54 -1.08
N PRO A 59 -34.96 -26.68 -0.64
CA PRO A 59 -36.08 -26.27 -1.47
C PRO A 59 -36.06 -24.76 -1.72
N ARG A 60 -36.36 -24.39 -2.97
CA ARG A 60 -36.50 -22.99 -3.38
C ARG A 60 -37.98 -22.60 -3.35
N LEU A 61 -38.32 -21.59 -2.55
CA LEU A 61 -39.61 -20.95 -2.55
C LEU A 61 -39.54 -19.68 -3.42
N SER A 62 -40.39 -19.59 -4.45
CA SER A 62 -40.61 -18.38 -5.24
C SER A 62 -42.06 -17.95 -5.15
N LEU A 63 -42.27 -16.63 -5.32
CA LEU A 63 -43.58 -16.01 -5.42
C LEU A 63 -43.61 -15.22 -6.72
N ASP A 64 -44.36 -15.71 -7.69
CA ASP A 64 -44.51 -15.10 -8.99
C ASP A 64 -45.81 -14.30 -9.02
N GLY A 65 -45.68 -12.95 -9.23
CA GLY A 65 -46.81 -12.04 -9.36
C GLY A 65 -46.92 -11.52 -10.78
N SER A 66 -48.10 -11.64 -11.39
CA SER A 66 -48.36 -11.02 -12.68
C SER A 66 -49.61 -10.11 -12.63
N PHE A 67 -49.49 -8.96 -13.27
CA PHE A 67 -50.59 -8.07 -13.51
C PHE A 67 -50.70 -7.79 -15.00
N THR A 68 -51.86 -8.12 -15.59
CA THR A 68 -52.15 -7.93 -17.00
C THR A 68 -53.34 -6.98 -17.16
N ALA A 69 -53.12 -5.89 -17.90
CA ALA A 69 -54.18 -4.93 -18.26
C ALA A 69 -54.43 -5.03 -19.77
N THR A 70 -55.68 -5.30 -20.17
CA THR A 70 -56.09 -5.40 -21.58
C THR A 70 -56.62 -4.05 -22.04
N VAL A 71 -55.90 -3.43 -23.00
CA VAL A 71 -56.25 -2.08 -23.52
C VAL A 71 -57.48 -2.14 -24.47
N HIS A 72 -57.63 -3.24 -25.21
CA HIS A 72 -58.79 -3.48 -26.08
C HIS A 72 -59.79 -4.39 -25.38
N HIS A 73 -61.01 -3.88 -25.27
CA HIS A 73 -62.09 -4.66 -24.66
C HIS A 73 -62.65 -5.67 -25.69
N TYR A 74 -62.53 -6.97 -25.39
CA TYR A 74 -63.20 -8.06 -26.08
C TYR A 74 -64.27 -8.60 -25.13
N ASP A 75 -65.50 -8.84 -25.66
CA ASP A 75 -66.59 -9.44 -24.88
C ASP A 75 -66.16 -10.76 -24.30
N GLY A 76 -66.19 -10.88 -22.97
CA GLY A 76 -65.85 -12.09 -22.23
C GLY A 76 -64.42 -12.13 -21.61
N LEU A 77 -63.60 -11.10 -21.81
CA LEU A 77 -62.29 -11.00 -21.16
C LEU A 77 -62.29 -9.92 -20.06
N GLU A 78 -61.80 -10.27 -18.89
CA GLU A 78 -61.65 -9.30 -17.82
C GLU A 78 -60.60 -8.21 -18.19
N ARG A 79 -60.87 -6.95 -17.86
CA ARG A 79 -60.02 -5.82 -18.19
C ARG A 79 -58.69 -5.84 -17.47
N TRP A 80 -58.65 -6.49 -16.34
CA TRP A 80 -57.46 -6.69 -15.50
C TRP A 80 -57.43 -8.12 -14.96
N ASN A 81 -56.27 -8.68 -14.95
CA ASN A 81 -56.02 -9.96 -14.32
C ASN A 81 -54.81 -9.81 -13.36
N PHE A 82 -55.01 -10.22 -12.15
CA PHE A 82 -53.94 -10.27 -11.15
C PHE A 82 -53.81 -11.75 -10.69
N SER A 83 -52.57 -12.26 -10.75
CA SER A 83 -52.31 -13.59 -10.23
C SER A 83 -51.06 -13.57 -9.35
N VAL A 84 -51.12 -14.31 -8.26
CA VAL A 84 -49.98 -14.58 -7.35
C VAL A 84 -49.89 -16.08 -7.21
N LEU A 85 -48.73 -16.64 -7.60
CA LEU A 85 -48.44 -18.08 -7.60
C LEU A 85 -47.23 -18.36 -6.70
N PRO A 86 -47.45 -18.88 -5.49
CA PRO A 86 -46.37 -19.46 -4.71
C PRO A 86 -45.92 -20.77 -5.34
N GLN A 87 -44.60 -20.94 -5.53
CA GLN A 87 -44.02 -22.16 -6.09
C GLN A 87 -42.91 -22.65 -5.18
N LEU A 88 -42.94 -23.92 -4.81
CA LEU A 88 -41.90 -24.62 -4.06
C LEU A 88 -41.26 -25.68 -4.98
N VAL A 89 -39.95 -25.52 -5.23
CA VAL A 89 -39.21 -26.46 -6.09
C VAL A 89 -38.05 -27.04 -5.31
N GLN A 90 -37.98 -28.38 -5.30
CA GLN A 90 -36.88 -29.14 -4.70
C GLN A 90 -36.25 -30.07 -5.76
N THR A 91 -34.96 -29.93 -5.98
CA THR A 91 -34.22 -30.88 -6.81
C THR A 91 -33.92 -32.13 -6.01
N VAL A 92 -34.61 -33.24 -6.31
CA VAL A 92 -34.42 -34.53 -5.63
C VAL A 92 -33.17 -35.22 -6.16
N TYR A 93 -32.97 -35.18 -7.48
CA TYR A 93 -31.80 -35.77 -8.14
C TYR A 93 -31.44 -34.97 -9.40
N GLY A 94 -30.18 -34.57 -9.52
CA GLY A 94 -29.67 -33.78 -10.65
C GLY A 94 -28.36 -34.37 -11.22
N GLY A 95 -28.18 -35.69 -11.21
CA GLY A 95 -26.98 -36.32 -11.77
C GLY A 95 -25.68 -35.91 -11.09
N GLY A 96 -25.72 -35.45 -9.83
CA GLY A 96 -24.54 -34.97 -9.10
C GLY A 96 -24.20 -33.49 -9.32
N ALA A 97 -24.97 -32.74 -10.11
CA ALA A 97 -24.69 -31.33 -10.44
C ALA A 97 -24.60 -30.45 -9.19
N VAL A 98 -25.51 -30.60 -8.22
CA VAL A 98 -25.49 -29.81 -6.96
C VAL A 98 -24.20 -30.08 -6.16
N ARG A 99 -23.78 -31.34 -6.08
CA ARG A 99 -22.56 -31.74 -5.39
C ARG A 99 -21.31 -31.14 -6.09
N ALA A 100 -21.29 -31.21 -7.43
CA ALA A 100 -20.17 -30.66 -8.21
C ALA A 100 -20.10 -29.14 -8.08
N ALA A 101 -21.25 -28.44 -8.11
CA ALA A 101 -21.31 -26.99 -7.90
C ALA A 101 -20.83 -26.59 -6.49
N TYR A 102 -21.23 -27.32 -5.45
CA TYR A 102 -20.73 -27.08 -4.10
C TYR A 102 -19.22 -27.31 -4.01
N LYS A 103 -18.70 -28.41 -4.56
CA LYS A 103 -17.26 -28.70 -4.57
C LYS A 103 -16.45 -27.66 -5.35
N GLN A 104 -16.99 -27.16 -6.44
CA GLN A 104 -16.39 -26.06 -7.21
C GLN A 104 -16.32 -24.77 -6.37
N ALA A 105 -17.39 -24.42 -5.66
CA ALA A 105 -17.42 -23.24 -4.81
C ALA A 105 -16.48 -23.39 -3.58
N GLU A 106 -16.39 -24.59 -3.00
CA GLU A 106 -15.43 -24.91 -1.93
C GLU A 106 -13.99 -24.68 -2.38
N LEU A 107 -13.60 -25.23 -3.54
CA LEU A 107 -12.27 -25.01 -4.11
C LEU A 107 -12.03 -23.55 -4.50
N GLY A 108 -13.07 -22.85 -4.94
CA GLY A 108 -13.02 -21.40 -5.20
C GLY A 108 -12.74 -20.58 -3.93
N ASN A 109 -13.32 -20.99 -2.80
CA ASN A 109 -13.02 -20.39 -1.51
C ASN A 109 -11.56 -20.67 -1.06
N ASP A 110 -11.08 -21.90 -1.24
CA ASP A 110 -9.69 -22.25 -0.92
C ASP A 110 -8.69 -21.41 -1.74
N ILE A 111 -8.98 -21.20 -3.03
CA ILE A 111 -8.18 -20.32 -3.90
C ILE A 111 -8.19 -18.88 -3.37
N ALA A 112 -9.36 -18.34 -3.00
CA ALA A 112 -9.47 -16.97 -2.51
C ALA A 112 -8.70 -16.75 -1.18
N LEU A 113 -8.69 -17.76 -0.30
CA LEU A 113 -7.88 -17.74 0.93
C LEU A 113 -6.37 -17.76 0.62
N CYS A 114 -5.94 -18.57 -0.33
CA CYS A 114 -4.54 -18.57 -0.77
C CYS A 114 -4.14 -17.24 -1.42
N ASP A 115 -5.02 -16.63 -2.21
CA ASP A 115 -4.78 -15.30 -2.82
C ASP A 115 -4.70 -14.20 -1.76
N GLU A 116 -5.49 -14.29 -0.69
CA GLU A 116 -5.40 -13.38 0.45
C GLU A 116 -4.04 -13.50 1.16
N GLU A 117 -3.60 -14.74 1.46
CA GLU A 117 -2.30 -15.00 2.07
C GLU A 117 -1.16 -14.49 1.17
N PHE A 118 -1.24 -14.73 -0.14
CA PHE A 118 -0.27 -14.23 -1.10
C PHE A 118 -0.21 -12.69 -1.10
N THR A 119 -1.38 -12.02 -1.07
CA THR A 119 -1.45 -10.56 -0.98
C THR A 119 -0.82 -10.04 0.32
N GLN A 120 -0.97 -10.75 1.44
CA GLN A 120 -0.31 -10.40 2.71
C GLN A 120 1.22 -10.47 2.59
N LEU A 121 1.75 -11.47 1.89
CA LEU A 121 3.18 -11.60 1.63
C LEU A 121 3.70 -10.47 0.73
N ASP A 122 2.95 -10.11 -0.31
CA ASP A 122 3.32 -9.03 -1.23
C ASP A 122 3.35 -7.67 -0.54
N VAL A 123 2.33 -7.35 0.25
CA VAL A 123 2.28 -6.09 1.02
C VAL A 123 3.43 -6.01 2.03
N ARG A 124 3.73 -7.13 2.69
CA ARG A 124 4.87 -7.21 3.61
C ARG A 124 6.19 -7.00 2.89
N TYR A 125 6.39 -7.64 1.75
CA TYR A 125 7.58 -7.46 0.92
C TYR A 125 7.72 -6.02 0.45
N ALA A 126 6.63 -5.40 -0.03
CA ALA A 126 6.63 -4.00 -0.46
C ALA A 126 7.01 -3.05 0.68
N ALA A 127 6.53 -3.30 1.90
CA ALA A 127 6.90 -2.53 3.07
C ALA A 127 8.40 -2.67 3.39
N GLU A 128 8.91 -3.89 3.46
CA GLU A 128 10.33 -4.14 3.74
C GLU A 128 11.24 -3.53 2.66
N TYR A 129 10.89 -3.72 1.39
CA TYR A 129 11.64 -3.14 0.28
C TYR A 129 11.67 -1.61 0.35
N THR A 130 10.52 -0.98 0.58
CA THR A 130 10.42 0.48 0.64
C THR A 130 11.20 1.07 1.81
N TYR A 131 11.17 0.40 2.98
CA TYR A 131 11.95 0.79 4.16
C TYR A 131 13.46 0.77 3.88
N TRP A 132 13.97 -0.35 3.35
CA TRP A 132 15.39 -0.48 3.06
C TRP A 132 15.85 0.39 1.90
N ASN A 133 14.99 0.61 0.90
CA ASN A 133 15.28 1.52 -0.19
C ASN A 133 15.44 2.97 0.30
N LEU A 134 14.57 3.43 1.20
CA LEU A 134 14.69 4.76 1.80
C LEU A 134 16.02 4.91 2.55
N SER A 135 16.37 3.95 3.40
CA SER A 135 17.64 3.94 4.14
C SER A 135 18.85 3.94 3.19
N ALA A 136 18.81 3.18 2.11
CA ALA A 136 19.86 3.14 1.11
C ALA A 136 20.01 4.48 0.37
N MET A 137 18.89 5.13 0.00
CA MET A 137 18.92 6.43 -0.68
C MET A 137 19.43 7.55 0.24
N GLU A 138 19.10 7.50 1.53
CA GLU A 138 19.63 8.44 2.53
C GLU A 138 21.14 8.33 2.67
N LEU A 139 21.65 7.11 2.85
CA LEU A 139 23.09 6.86 2.94
C LEU A 139 23.82 7.25 1.65
N TYR A 140 23.20 7.00 0.49
CA TYR A 140 23.77 7.39 -0.79
C TYR A 140 23.85 8.92 -0.93
N ALA A 141 22.80 9.66 -0.58
CA ALA A 141 22.82 11.12 -0.59
C ALA A 141 23.86 11.69 0.38
N ALA A 142 23.99 11.13 1.59
CA ALA A 142 25.02 11.50 2.55
C ALA A 142 26.43 11.26 2.00
N SER A 143 26.67 10.12 1.35
CA SER A 143 27.96 9.80 0.70
C SER A 143 28.29 10.77 -0.43
N MET A 144 27.30 11.15 -1.24
CA MET A 144 27.50 12.13 -2.32
C MET A 144 27.80 13.53 -1.77
N ARG A 145 27.19 13.93 -0.64
CA ARG A 145 27.57 15.21 0.03
C ARG A 145 29.03 15.19 0.48
N GLN A 146 29.48 14.11 1.07
CA GLN A 146 30.89 13.93 1.45
C GLN A 146 31.81 13.97 0.23
N TYR A 147 31.44 13.28 -0.86
CA TYR A 147 32.21 13.27 -2.09
C TYR A 147 32.37 14.69 -2.68
N VAL A 148 31.29 15.48 -2.76
CA VAL A 148 31.35 16.87 -3.21
C VAL A 148 32.30 17.70 -2.33
N ASN A 149 32.27 17.51 -1.00
CA ASN A 149 33.16 18.21 -0.09
C ASN A 149 34.64 17.86 -0.32
N ILE A 150 34.94 16.56 -0.56
CA ILE A 150 36.30 16.11 -0.89
C ILE A 150 36.79 16.76 -2.18
N ILE A 151 35.98 16.75 -3.25
CA ILE A 151 36.34 17.35 -4.54
C ILE A 151 36.51 18.86 -4.39
N ARG A 152 35.69 19.54 -3.58
CA ARG A 152 35.83 20.98 -3.29
C ARG A 152 37.14 21.27 -2.60
N SER A 153 37.52 20.52 -1.57
CA SER A 153 38.81 20.67 -0.90
C SER A 153 39.99 20.39 -1.83
N LEU A 154 39.86 19.39 -2.71
CA LEU A 154 40.89 19.13 -3.73
C LEU A 154 41.02 20.30 -4.71
N LYS A 155 39.88 20.89 -5.14
CA LYS A 155 39.92 22.12 -5.99
C LYS A 155 40.68 23.26 -5.32
N GLU A 156 40.45 23.50 -4.04
CA GLU A 156 41.20 24.54 -3.30
C GLU A 156 42.73 24.35 -3.31
N VAL A 157 43.17 23.08 -3.26
CA VAL A 157 44.58 22.75 -3.36
C VAL A 157 45.12 22.98 -4.79
N VAL A 158 44.35 22.57 -5.80
CA VAL A 158 44.68 22.76 -7.21
C VAL A 158 44.76 24.23 -7.55
N ASP A 159 43.77 25.06 -7.13
CA ASP A 159 43.76 26.51 -7.36
C ASP A 159 44.99 27.20 -6.75
N ARG A 160 45.39 26.83 -5.51
CA ARG A 160 46.61 27.37 -4.88
C ARG A 160 47.86 26.99 -5.66
N ARG A 161 48.02 25.74 -6.06
CA ARG A 161 49.18 25.31 -6.85
C ARG A 161 49.25 25.97 -8.22
N PHE A 162 48.11 26.23 -8.84
CA PHE A 162 48.04 26.99 -10.09
C PHE A 162 48.48 28.45 -9.88
N ALA A 163 47.99 29.09 -8.82
CA ALA A 163 48.40 30.46 -8.48
C ALA A 163 49.91 30.61 -8.20
N GLU A 164 50.53 29.57 -7.66
CA GLU A 164 51.96 29.46 -7.41
C GLU A 164 52.78 29.02 -8.66
N GLY A 165 52.10 28.70 -9.78
CA GLY A 165 52.72 28.35 -11.04
C GLY A 165 53.20 26.87 -11.15
N TYR A 166 52.80 26.00 -10.21
CA TYR A 166 53.23 24.58 -10.18
C TYR A 166 52.43 23.66 -11.10
N ILE A 167 51.25 24.05 -11.56
CA ILE A 167 50.41 23.23 -12.42
C ILE A 167 49.84 24.02 -13.59
N ALA A 168 49.36 23.29 -14.61
CA ALA A 168 48.80 23.89 -15.81
C ALA A 168 47.31 24.27 -15.65
N LYS A 169 46.82 25.21 -16.46
CA LYS A 169 45.41 25.62 -16.52
C LYS A 169 44.48 24.42 -16.85
N GLY A 170 44.97 23.41 -17.59
CA GLY A 170 44.21 22.21 -17.90
C GLY A 170 43.81 21.42 -16.66
N ASP A 171 44.69 21.38 -15.63
CA ASP A 171 44.40 20.69 -14.37
C ASP A 171 43.26 21.37 -13.58
N VAL A 172 43.24 22.74 -13.62
CA VAL A 172 42.16 23.54 -13.00
C VAL A 172 40.82 23.23 -13.70
N LEU A 173 40.83 23.22 -15.04
CA LEU A 173 39.59 22.92 -15.80
C LEU A 173 39.10 21.50 -15.55
N MET A 174 40.02 20.54 -15.37
CA MET A 174 39.65 19.16 -15.07
C MET A 174 38.99 19.04 -13.69
N ILE A 175 39.51 19.69 -12.66
CA ILE A 175 38.88 19.62 -11.33
C ILE A 175 37.56 20.39 -11.28
N ASP A 176 37.39 21.49 -12.05
CA ASP A 176 36.12 22.18 -12.19
C ASP A 176 35.06 21.31 -12.84
N ALA A 177 35.43 20.59 -13.89
CA ALA A 177 34.53 19.61 -14.52
C ALA A 177 34.12 18.50 -13.55
N ARG A 178 35.08 17.95 -12.77
CA ARG A 178 34.79 16.92 -11.76
C ARG A 178 33.92 17.45 -10.62
N LEU A 179 34.10 18.70 -10.18
CA LEU A 179 33.25 19.32 -9.17
C LEU A 179 31.80 19.47 -9.69
N SER A 180 31.65 19.91 -10.94
CA SER A 180 30.34 20.05 -11.57
C SER A 180 29.63 18.72 -11.71
N GLU A 181 30.35 17.66 -12.10
CA GLU A 181 29.82 16.29 -12.18
C GLU A 181 29.40 15.76 -10.80
N ALA A 182 30.23 15.99 -9.77
CA ALA A 182 29.91 15.59 -8.39
C ALA A 182 28.68 16.32 -7.85
N GLN A 183 28.55 17.62 -8.13
CA GLN A 183 27.39 18.42 -7.75
C GLN A 183 26.10 17.93 -8.45
N TYR A 184 26.18 17.62 -9.74
CA TYR A 184 25.06 17.02 -10.45
C TYR A 184 24.65 15.66 -9.84
N GLY A 185 25.64 14.81 -9.52
CA GLY A 185 25.41 13.54 -8.85
C GLY A 185 24.72 13.72 -7.48
N LEU A 186 25.12 14.73 -6.71
CA LEU A 186 24.48 15.07 -5.42
C LEU A 186 23.01 15.46 -5.60
N VAL A 187 22.71 16.36 -6.53
CA VAL A 187 21.32 16.80 -6.81
C VAL A 187 20.46 15.61 -7.21
N SER A 188 21.00 14.71 -8.04
CA SER A 188 20.31 13.47 -8.43
C SER A 188 20.06 12.54 -7.24
N ALA A 189 21.06 12.37 -6.36
CA ALA A 189 20.93 11.54 -5.15
C ALA A 189 19.90 12.10 -4.17
N GLU A 190 19.89 13.42 -3.95
CA GLU A 190 18.90 14.08 -3.10
C GLU A 190 17.48 13.97 -3.64
N ARG A 191 17.32 14.09 -4.96
CA ARG A 191 16.03 13.85 -5.61
C ARG A 191 15.55 12.41 -5.42
N ASN A 192 16.43 11.43 -5.60
CA ASN A 192 16.09 10.02 -5.41
C ASN A 192 15.71 9.72 -3.97
N TYR A 193 16.38 10.33 -3.00
CA TYR A 193 15.99 10.25 -1.59
C TYR A 193 14.58 10.82 -1.35
N THR A 194 14.27 11.99 -1.91
CA THR A 194 12.94 12.60 -1.80
C THR A 194 11.86 11.69 -2.38
N VAL A 195 12.09 11.09 -3.54
CA VAL A 195 11.15 10.14 -4.15
C VAL A 195 10.97 8.90 -3.27
N ALA A 196 12.06 8.36 -2.71
CA ALA A 196 11.97 7.22 -1.80
C ALA A 196 11.19 7.56 -0.53
N LEU A 197 11.36 8.77 0.01
CA LEU A 197 10.62 9.29 1.16
C LEU A 197 9.12 9.42 0.87
N HIS A 198 8.75 9.96 -0.30
CA HIS A 198 7.36 10.05 -0.71
C HIS A 198 6.71 8.66 -0.82
N ASN A 199 7.39 7.71 -1.45
CA ASN A 199 6.90 6.33 -1.57
C ASN A 199 6.72 5.67 -0.20
N PHE A 200 7.66 5.90 0.73
CA PHE A 200 7.57 5.41 2.10
C PHE A 200 6.35 5.99 2.84
N ASN A 201 6.08 7.27 2.70
CA ASN A 201 4.95 7.93 3.33
C ASN A 201 3.62 7.50 2.72
N ILE A 202 3.53 7.43 1.38
CA ILE A 202 2.32 6.98 0.67
C ILE A 202 1.93 5.57 1.09
N LEU A 203 2.90 4.66 1.16
CA LEU A 203 2.61 3.25 1.47
C LEU A 203 2.02 3.06 2.88
N ARG A 204 2.40 3.89 3.85
CA ARG A 204 1.83 3.89 5.21
C ARG A 204 0.60 4.82 5.36
N GLY A 205 0.16 5.48 4.29
CA GLY A 205 -1.03 6.35 4.30
C GLY A 205 -0.85 7.69 4.98
N THR A 206 0.38 8.22 5.02
CA THR A 206 0.68 9.55 5.55
C THR A 206 0.96 10.54 4.43
N ASP A 207 0.98 11.84 4.78
CA ASP A 207 1.30 12.89 3.82
C ASP A 207 2.67 12.62 3.16
N PRO A 208 2.75 12.62 1.81
CA PRO A 208 4.00 12.37 1.09
C PRO A 208 5.15 13.30 1.51
N ASP A 209 4.84 14.55 1.82
CA ASP A 209 5.83 15.58 2.17
C ASP A 209 6.24 15.54 3.66
N LEU A 210 5.71 14.59 4.43
CA LEU A 210 6.07 14.44 5.83
C LEU A 210 7.56 14.11 5.94
N SER A 211 8.34 15.06 6.47
CA SER A 211 9.76 14.84 6.75
C SER A 211 9.91 13.85 7.90
N LEU A 212 10.60 12.74 7.64
CA LEU A 212 11.09 11.87 8.72
C LEU A 212 12.31 12.54 9.34
N ILE A 213 12.12 13.07 10.53
CA ILE A 213 13.24 13.56 11.34
C ILE A 213 13.94 12.32 11.91
N HIS A 214 14.83 11.74 11.13
CA HIS A 214 15.69 10.58 11.40
C HIS A 214 15.02 9.17 11.28
N ILE A 215 15.48 8.44 10.29
CA ILE A 215 15.52 6.96 10.31
C ILE A 215 16.83 6.52 10.96
#